data_f86e66e5e7b405014f096fe16eaca585
#
_entry.id   f86e66e5e7b405014f096fe16eaca585
#
_cell.length_a   1.000
_cell.length_b   1.000
_cell.length_c   1.000
_cell.angle_alpha   90.00
_cell.angle_beta   90.00
_cell.angle_gamma   90.00
#
_symmetry.space_group_name_H-M   'P 1'
#
loop_
_entity.id
_entity.type
_entity.pdbx_description
1 polymer ?
#
loop_
_entity_poly.entity_id
_entity_poly.type
_entity_poly.pdbx_seq_one_letter_code
_entity_poly.pdbx_strand_id
1 'polypeptide(L)'
;MKRAIIYASILAMSVLAVGCGKGSDKADNKESSSVAVETSKEETTEETTKAESKVNEEDLKVPGYALGEIPEIPVVVLPSLGVEEDDNAKIKLDATKALASAKGITVTPVKVENDQIIRGASTAQLGENGSGQYSGESMTVQTDGDGSGQFSDAEKGITIQRETDGSGQYSDINKGITLQVNADGSGTYTDNRYGMSLIVEADGTGMYTNSQNSVNITVDEEEAIYTEGNITIELRKDGSGSYADRGKGLEIENDGKGKAVITYKGEEKEVDVKPLVYSYKLPLLRSVPAVPAIEANSIMITLDSGVLFDVDKYDIRPEAKETLNDLAKILTEANITDFEIDGHTDSDADDAHNQTLSENRANSVKSYLQSVGVTANITTNGYGESRPVATNETAEGKQLNRRVEIIIPVL
;
A
#
# COMPACT_ATOMS: atom_id res chain seq x y z
N MET A 1 36.66 -13.88 11.41
CA MET A 1 36.64 -13.69 9.94
C MET A 1 35.71 -12.52 9.70
N LYS A 2 36.29 -11.36 9.38
CA LYS A 2 35.52 -10.11 9.14
C LYS A 2 34.84 -10.21 7.78
N ARG A 3 33.51 -10.19 7.74
CA ARG A 3 32.72 -10.05 6.50
C ARG A 3 32.55 -8.55 6.22
N ALA A 4 33.18 -8.08 5.17
CA ALA A 4 32.97 -6.75 4.63
C ALA A 4 31.62 -6.73 3.93
N ILE A 5 30.71 -5.88 4.39
CA ILE A 5 29.43 -5.59 3.73
C ILE A 5 29.72 -4.52 2.70
N ILE A 6 29.54 -4.88 1.43
CA ILE A 6 29.70 -3.97 0.29
C ILE A 6 28.35 -3.28 0.10
N TYR A 7 28.27 -1.99 0.41
CA TYR A 7 27.14 -1.13 0.02
C TYR A 7 27.16 -0.88 -1.49
N ALA A 8 26.22 -1.45 -2.22
CA ALA A 8 25.97 -1.13 -3.61
C ALA A 8 25.08 0.10 -3.68
N SER A 9 25.69 1.27 -3.90
CA SER A 9 24.98 2.53 -4.15
C SER A 9 24.37 2.47 -5.54
N ILE A 10 23.05 2.38 -5.64
CA ILE A 10 22.33 2.60 -6.90
C ILE A 10 22.13 4.10 -7.06
N LEU A 11 22.98 4.71 -7.88
CA LEU A 11 22.88 6.11 -8.31
C LEU A 11 21.90 6.17 -9.49
N ALA A 12 20.69 6.63 -9.27
CA ALA A 12 19.75 6.93 -10.34
C ALA A 12 20.10 8.32 -10.93
N MET A 13 20.69 8.35 -12.13
CA MET A 13 20.88 9.56 -12.92
C MET A 13 19.57 10.00 -13.54
N SER A 14 19.03 11.12 -13.11
CA SER A 14 18.02 11.87 -13.84
C SER A 14 18.69 12.85 -14.81
N VAL A 15 18.52 12.61 -16.11
CA VAL A 15 18.95 13.50 -17.19
C VAL A 15 17.92 14.61 -17.32
N LEU A 16 18.33 15.86 -17.02
CA LEU A 16 17.60 17.07 -17.36
C LEU A 16 18.15 17.63 -18.67
N ALA A 17 17.31 17.70 -19.68
CA ALA A 17 17.58 18.35 -20.94
C ALA A 17 17.52 19.88 -20.79
N VAL A 18 18.60 20.55 -21.16
CA VAL A 18 18.72 22.00 -21.22
C VAL A 18 18.35 22.49 -22.60
N GLY A 19 17.39 23.39 -22.68
CA GLY A 19 17.06 24.17 -23.88
C GLY A 19 17.93 25.44 -24.00
N CYS A 20 18.54 25.63 -25.18
CA CYS A 20 19.31 26.78 -25.57
C CYS A 20 18.49 28.06 -25.73
N GLY A 21 19.05 29.21 -25.32
CA GLY A 21 18.67 30.56 -25.74
C GLY A 21 19.90 31.49 -25.79
N LYS A 22 20.22 31.97 -26.98
CA LYS A 22 21.33 32.86 -27.33
C LYS A 22 21.07 34.33 -26.97
N GLY A 23 22.15 35.09 -26.79
CA GLY A 23 22.18 36.56 -26.91
C GLY A 23 23.38 37.14 -26.18
N SER A 24 24.29 37.51 -26.84
CA SER A 24 25.40 38.32 -27.29
C SER A 24 25.57 39.68 -26.59
N ASP A 25 26.85 39.98 -26.35
CA ASP A 25 27.67 41.17 -26.64
C ASP A 25 28.16 42.10 -25.53
N LYS A 26 29.50 42.14 -25.52
CA LYS A 26 30.48 43.23 -25.43
C LYS A 26 30.74 43.93 -24.09
N ALA A 27 31.93 43.71 -23.55
CA ALA A 27 33.21 44.43 -23.62
C ALA A 27 33.17 45.93 -23.30
N ASP A 28 33.93 46.36 -22.28
CA ASP A 28 35.14 47.22 -22.34
C ASP A 28 35.64 47.58 -20.93
N ASN A 29 36.81 47.27 -20.65
CA ASN A 29 38.13 47.84 -20.36
C ASN A 29 38.19 49.28 -19.81
N LYS A 30 38.89 49.49 -18.67
CA LYS A 30 40.04 50.38 -18.39
C LYS A 30 40.22 50.56 -16.88
N GLU A 31 41.34 50.06 -16.40
CA GLU A 31 42.63 50.72 -16.04
C GLU A 31 42.61 51.93 -15.07
N SER A 32 43.37 51.67 -13.97
CA SER A 32 44.47 52.54 -13.44
C SER A 32 44.08 53.77 -12.64
N SER A 33 44.46 53.86 -11.39
CA SER A 33 45.77 54.52 -11.01
C SER A 33 45.93 54.61 -9.48
N SER A 34 47.12 54.30 -9.06
CA SER A 34 47.75 54.53 -7.77
C SER A 34 47.95 56.03 -7.48
N VAL A 35 47.70 56.45 -6.24
CA VAL A 35 48.48 57.56 -5.63
C VAL A 35 48.71 57.23 -4.14
N ALA A 36 49.97 57.17 -3.79
CA ALA A 36 50.48 57.18 -2.43
C ALA A 36 50.66 58.62 -1.97
N VAL A 37 50.31 58.99 -0.76
CA VAL A 37 50.88 60.15 -0.06
C VAL A 37 51.08 59.77 1.42
N GLU A 38 52.25 60.14 1.88
CA GLU A 38 52.91 59.92 3.18
C GLU A 38 52.27 60.69 4.35
N THR A 39 52.46 60.10 5.50
CA THR A 39 52.94 60.62 6.82
C THR A 39 52.26 61.82 7.46
N SER A 40 51.69 61.62 8.64
CA SER A 40 52.19 62.30 9.86
C SER A 40 51.75 61.51 11.14
N LYS A 41 52.76 61.35 12.04
CA LYS A 41 52.63 60.88 13.38
C LYS A 41 51.93 61.91 14.24
N GLU A 42 50.89 61.48 14.98
CA GLU A 42 50.56 62.05 16.30
C GLU A 42 50.25 60.92 17.26
N GLU A 43 51.09 60.75 18.26
CA GLU A 43 50.83 59.94 19.43
C GLU A 43 49.71 60.57 20.24
N THR A 44 48.53 59.90 20.27
CA THR A 44 47.53 60.13 21.29
C THR A 44 47.32 58.79 22.02
N THR A 45 47.78 58.69 23.23
CA THR A 45 47.43 57.64 24.20
C THR A 45 45.93 57.71 24.45
N GLU A 46 45.17 56.88 23.75
CA GLU A 46 43.82 56.55 24.13
C GLU A 46 43.82 55.18 24.86
N GLU A 47 43.50 55.26 26.15
CA GLU A 47 43.02 54.12 26.94
C GLU A 47 41.85 53.48 26.22
N THR A 48 42.10 52.40 25.54
CA THR A 48 41.06 51.53 25.01
C THR A 48 40.43 50.78 26.19
N THR A 49 39.39 51.38 26.77
CA THR A 49 38.37 50.64 27.55
C THR A 49 37.77 49.60 26.59
N LYS A 50 38.24 48.34 26.72
CA LYS A 50 37.55 47.18 26.18
C LYS A 50 36.14 47.22 26.79
N ALA A 51 35.16 47.64 26.00
CA ALA A 51 33.77 47.35 26.28
C ALA A 51 33.66 45.81 26.24
N GLU A 52 33.69 45.17 27.38
CA GLU A 52 33.23 43.79 27.54
C GLU A 52 31.76 43.80 27.11
N SER A 53 31.48 43.34 25.89
CA SER A 53 30.16 42.98 25.47
C SER A 53 29.74 41.79 26.37
N LYS A 54 29.01 42.08 27.46
CA LYS A 54 28.45 41.01 28.31
C LYS A 54 27.53 40.18 27.45
N VAL A 55 28.04 39.03 26.98
CA VAL A 55 27.21 37.99 26.35
C VAL A 55 26.11 37.64 27.33
N ASN A 56 24.85 37.80 26.90
CA ASN A 56 23.70 37.46 27.73
C ASN A 56 23.69 35.94 27.93
N GLU A 57 23.53 35.45 29.16
CA GLU A 57 23.45 34.02 29.44
C GLU A 57 22.37 33.29 28.62
N GLU A 58 21.29 33.97 28.26
CA GLU A 58 20.25 33.43 27.41
C GLU A 58 20.73 33.14 25.97
N ASP A 59 21.76 33.86 25.49
CA ASP A 59 22.36 33.60 24.17
C ASP A 59 23.21 32.33 24.13
N LEU A 60 23.62 31.85 25.32
CA LEU A 60 24.43 30.65 25.53
C LEU A 60 23.61 29.37 25.73
N LYS A 61 22.30 29.46 25.65
CA LYS A 61 21.38 28.35 25.90
C LYS A 61 20.62 27.94 24.63
N VAL A 62 20.26 26.67 24.59
CA VAL A 62 19.19 26.22 23.72
C VAL A 62 17.86 26.62 24.37
N PRO A 63 16.92 27.25 23.63
CA PRO A 63 15.63 27.65 24.20
C PRO A 63 14.89 26.51 24.89
N GLY A 64 14.54 26.69 26.17
CA GLY A 64 13.86 25.67 26.98
C GLY A 64 14.77 24.69 27.73
N TYR A 65 16.09 24.82 27.57
CA TYR A 65 17.09 23.95 28.22
C TYR A 65 17.97 24.74 29.20
N ALA A 66 18.57 24.06 30.12
CA ALA A 66 19.56 24.66 31.03
C ALA A 66 20.89 24.92 30.30
N LEU A 67 21.75 25.73 30.92
CA LEU A 67 23.03 26.08 30.34
C LEU A 67 23.92 24.85 30.13
N GLY A 68 24.32 24.60 28.87
CA GLY A 68 25.14 23.43 28.51
C GLY A 68 24.34 22.13 28.27
N GLU A 69 23.01 22.15 28.45
CA GLU A 69 22.17 20.99 28.08
C GLU A 69 21.96 20.92 26.58
N ILE A 70 21.95 19.70 26.06
CA ILE A 70 21.70 19.34 24.66
C ILE A 70 20.28 18.79 24.53
N PRO A 71 19.50 19.25 23.53
CA PRO A 71 18.13 18.76 23.29
C PRO A 71 18.10 17.27 22.94
N GLU A 72 16.99 16.62 23.24
CA GLU A 72 16.69 15.30 22.72
C GLU A 72 16.39 15.36 21.20
N ILE A 73 16.75 14.32 20.48
CA ILE A 73 16.39 14.16 19.08
C ILE A 73 14.87 13.90 18.99
N PRO A 74 14.11 14.64 18.13
CA PRO A 74 12.68 14.46 17.99
C PRO A 74 12.30 13.04 17.54
N VAL A 75 11.23 12.50 18.12
CA VAL A 75 10.70 11.17 17.75
C VAL A 75 10.08 11.23 16.35
N VAL A 76 10.46 10.28 15.51
CA VAL A 76 9.84 10.10 14.18
C VAL A 76 8.47 9.45 14.32
N VAL A 77 7.44 10.08 13.77
CA VAL A 77 6.08 9.54 13.69
C VAL A 77 5.72 9.34 12.23
N LEU A 78 5.41 8.10 11.86
CA LEU A 78 4.96 7.77 10.51
C LEU A 78 3.45 7.99 10.38
N PRO A 79 2.99 8.62 9.26
CA PRO A 79 1.58 8.78 8.99
C PRO A 79 0.90 7.44 8.71
N SER A 80 -0.43 7.37 8.93
CA SER A 80 -1.23 6.22 8.53
C SER A 80 -1.21 6.05 7.00
N LEU A 81 -1.18 4.81 6.53
CA LEU A 81 -1.30 4.46 5.12
C LEU A 81 -2.69 4.84 4.56
N GLY A 82 -3.69 5.02 5.44
CA GLY A 82 -5.05 5.37 5.04
C GLY A 82 -5.77 4.25 4.31
N VAL A 83 -5.37 3.02 4.57
CA VAL A 83 -6.10 1.81 4.16
C VAL A 83 -6.98 1.45 5.34
N GLU A 84 -8.29 1.55 5.15
CA GLU A 84 -9.26 1.05 6.13
C GLU A 84 -9.27 -0.47 6.04
N GLU A 85 -9.05 -1.14 7.16
CA GLU A 85 -9.30 -2.57 7.27
C GLU A 85 -10.83 -2.75 7.31
N ASP A 86 -11.42 -3.08 6.18
CA ASP A 86 -12.84 -3.39 6.10
C ASP A 86 -13.08 -4.83 6.57
N ASP A 87 -13.45 -4.98 7.85
CA ASP A 87 -13.71 -6.27 8.51
C ASP A 87 -15.02 -6.94 8.03
N ASN A 88 -15.73 -6.36 7.05
CA ASN A 88 -17.14 -6.70 6.80
C ASN A 88 -17.43 -7.67 5.65
N ALA A 89 -16.47 -8.11 4.86
CA ALA A 89 -16.74 -9.04 3.75
C ALA A 89 -16.39 -10.50 4.09
N LYS A 90 -16.97 -11.04 5.18
CA LYS A 90 -16.97 -12.48 5.39
C LYS A 90 -18.14 -13.12 4.64
N ILE A 91 -17.88 -13.61 3.41
CA ILE A 91 -18.80 -14.55 2.76
C ILE A 91 -18.95 -15.75 3.70
N LYS A 92 -20.19 -16.11 4.06
CA LYS A 92 -20.45 -17.36 4.79
C LYS A 92 -20.20 -18.54 3.86
N LEU A 93 -18.95 -19.02 3.84
CA LEU A 93 -18.40 -20.00 2.92
C LEU A 93 -18.95 -21.45 3.10
N ASP A 94 -19.69 -21.74 4.16
CA ASP A 94 -20.11 -23.11 4.44
C ASP A 94 -21.08 -23.65 3.39
N ALA A 95 -21.95 -22.80 2.81
CA ALA A 95 -22.83 -23.21 1.72
C ALA A 95 -22.09 -23.40 0.39
N THR A 96 -21.04 -22.60 0.14
CA THR A 96 -20.24 -22.70 -1.09
C THR A 96 -19.37 -23.95 -1.15
N LYS A 97 -18.86 -24.42 -0.02
CA LYS A 97 -18.06 -25.67 0.06
C LYS A 97 -18.85 -26.90 -0.39
N ALA A 98 -20.11 -27.00 0.06
CA ALA A 98 -20.97 -28.10 -0.32
C ALA A 98 -21.31 -28.07 -1.83
N LEU A 99 -21.55 -26.86 -2.39
CA LEU A 99 -21.84 -26.65 -3.82
C LEU A 99 -20.63 -26.95 -4.71
N ALA A 100 -19.42 -26.52 -4.31
CA ALA A 100 -18.21 -26.72 -5.10
C ALA A 100 -17.77 -28.20 -5.20
N SER A 101 -18.25 -29.06 -4.32
CA SER A 101 -17.94 -30.49 -4.33
C SER A 101 -18.83 -31.32 -5.29
N ALA A 102 -19.90 -30.74 -5.82
CA ALA A 102 -20.83 -31.42 -6.71
C ALA A 102 -20.29 -31.51 -8.15
N LYS A 103 -20.36 -32.71 -8.75
CA LYS A 103 -19.83 -32.96 -10.09
C LYS A 103 -20.63 -32.19 -11.16
N GLY A 104 -19.96 -31.43 -12.00
CA GLY A 104 -20.58 -30.67 -13.10
C GLY A 104 -21.14 -29.31 -12.67
N ILE A 105 -20.81 -28.86 -11.48
CA ILE A 105 -21.15 -27.53 -10.96
C ILE A 105 -19.88 -26.69 -10.84
N THR A 106 -19.92 -25.48 -11.41
CA THR A 106 -18.90 -24.45 -11.17
C THR A 106 -19.51 -23.36 -10.31
N VAL A 107 -18.88 -23.04 -9.19
CA VAL A 107 -19.32 -21.97 -8.27
C VAL A 107 -18.38 -20.78 -8.42
N THR A 108 -18.96 -19.64 -8.75
CA THR A 108 -18.22 -18.38 -8.96
C THR A 108 -18.83 -17.29 -8.08
N PRO A 109 -18.07 -16.58 -7.24
CA PRO A 109 -18.57 -15.37 -6.61
C PRO A 109 -18.75 -14.29 -7.66
N VAL A 110 -19.85 -13.54 -7.56
CA VAL A 110 -20.19 -12.48 -8.51
C VAL A 110 -20.68 -11.25 -7.75
N LYS A 111 -20.52 -10.08 -8.35
CA LYS A 111 -21.14 -8.84 -7.90
C LYS A 111 -22.37 -8.59 -8.76
N VAL A 112 -23.53 -8.46 -8.12
CA VAL A 112 -24.78 -8.05 -8.78
C VAL A 112 -25.05 -6.60 -8.42
N GLU A 113 -25.13 -5.72 -9.43
CA GLU A 113 -25.52 -4.32 -9.30
C GLU A 113 -26.62 -4.00 -10.29
N ASN A 114 -27.71 -3.36 -9.82
CA ASN A 114 -28.85 -2.97 -10.66
C ASN A 114 -29.40 -4.11 -11.52
N ASP A 115 -29.59 -5.28 -10.92
CA ASP A 115 -30.05 -6.52 -11.57
C ASP A 115 -29.15 -7.01 -12.72
N GLN A 116 -27.93 -6.52 -12.78
CA GLN A 116 -26.91 -6.99 -13.71
C GLN A 116 -25.77 -7.66 -12.96
N ILE A 117 -25.42 -8.87 -13.41
CA ILE A 117 -24.17 -9.49 -12.99
C ILE A 117 -23.06 -8.71 -13.67
N ILE A 118 -22.22 -8.04 -12.88
CA ILE A 118 -21.02 -7.41 -13.41
C ILE A 118 -20.06 -8.54 -13.77
N ARG A 119 -20.10 -8.90 -15.04
CA ARG A 119 -19.16 -9.81 -15.67
C ARG A 119 -18.08 -8.96 -16.31
N GLY A 120 -17.06 -8.61 -15.53
CA GLY A 120 -15.74 -8.37 -16.16
C GLY A 120 -15.22 -9.71 -16.69
N ALA A 121 -14.16 -9.69 -17.48
CA ALA A 121 -13.41 -10.91 -17.87
C ALA A 121 -12.75 -11.54 -16.62
N SER A 122 -13.56 -11.89 -15.62
CA SER A 122 -13.10 -12.28 -14.30
C SER A 122 -13.24 -13.77 -14.14
N THR A 123 -12.12 -14.41 -13.84
CA THR A 123 -12.11 -15.75 -13.26
C THR A 123 -12.05 -15.60 -11.75
N ALA A 124 -13.03 -16.15 -11.06
CA ALA A 124 -12.97 -16.27 -9.62
C ALA A 124 -12.90 -17.73 -9.24
N GLN A 125 -11.96 -18.10 -8.40
CA GLN A 125 -11.86 -19.40 -7.76
C GLN A 125 -11.83 -19.15 -6.27
N LEU A 126 -12.76 -19.75 -5.54
CA LEU A 126 -12.77 -19.75 -4.07
C LEU A 126 -12.25 -21.08 -3.58
N GLY A 127 -11.28 -21.03 -2.70
CA GLY A 127 -10.76 -22.18 -1.96
C GLY A 127 -11.42 -22.32 -0.59
N GLU A 128 -10.94 -23.28 0.17
CA GLU A 128 -11.32 -23.43 1.58
C GLU A 128 -10.81 -22.24 2.42
N ASN A 129 -11.53 -21.92 3.51
CA ASN A 129 -11.13 -20.89 4.50
C ASN A 129 -11.03 -19.44 3.98
N GLY A 130 -11.75 -19.08 2.89
CA GLY A 130 -11.71 -17.74 2.34
C GLY A 130 -10.52 -17.45 1.43
N SER A 131 -9.68 -18.46 1.17
CA SER A 131 -8.68 -18.38 0.11
C SER A 131 -9.34 -18.29 -1.26
N GLY A 132 -8.67 -17.71 -2.22
CA GLY A 132 -9.22 -17.63 -3.57
C GLY A 132 -8.42 -16.72 -4.49
N GLN A 133 -8.86 -16.72 -5.74
CA GLN A 133 -8.30 -15.85 -6.79
C GLN A 133 -9.43 -15.13 -7.51
N TYR A 134 -9.23 -13.87 -7.79
CA TYR A 134 -10.11 -13.04 -8.61
C TYR A 134 -9.27 -12.24 -9.60
N SER A 135 -9.72 -12.16 -10.85
CA SER A 135 -9.13 -11.31 -11.87
C SER A 135 -10.23 -10.59 -12.63
N GLY A 136 -10.31 -9.28 -12.47
CA GLY A 136 -11.21 -8.37 -13.18
C GLY A 136 -10.43 -7.43 -14.12
N GLU A 137 -11.12 -6.46 -14.73
CA GLU A 137 -10.50 -5.52 -15.67
C GLU A 137 -9.41 -4.66 -15.06
N SER A 138 -9.62 -4.16 -13.83
CA SER A 138 -8.67 -3.27 -13.13
C SER A 138 -8.09 -3.88 -11.86
N MET A 139 -8.63 -5.01 -11.38
CA MET A 139 -8.29 -5.55 -10.07
C MET A 139 -7.96 -7.04 -10.14
N THR A 140 -6.88 -7.44 -9.44
CA THR A 140 -6.55 -8.85 -9.21
C THR A 140 -6.37 -9.08 -7.72
N VAL A 141 -6.89 -10.20 -7.23
CA VAL A 141 -6.75 -10.65 -5.85
C VAL A 141 -6.35 -12.12 -5.85
N GLN A 142 -5.35 -12.45 -5.07
CA GLN A 142 -5.04 -13.81 -4.64
C GLN A 142 -4.89 -13.78 -3.13
N THR A 143 -5.76 -14.46 -2.41
CA THR A 143 -5.75 -14.47 -0.94
C THR A 143 -5.73 -15.88 -0.40
N ASP A 144 -4.98 -16.08 0.69
CA ASP A 144 -4.88 -17.36 1.40
C ASP A 144 -5.91 -17.46 2.54
N GLY A 145 -6.78 -16.42 2.70
CA GLY A 145 -7.90 -16.42 3.65
C GLY A 145 -7.53 -15.94 5.06
N ASP A 146 -6.26 -15.68 5.32
CA ASP A 146 -5.71 -15.12 6.58
C ASP A 146 -5.26 -13.67 6.44
N GLY A 147 -5.56 -13.04 5.29
CA GLY A 147 -5.13 -11.70 4.92
C GLY A 147 -3.75 -11.65 4.27
N SER A 148 -3.08 -12.80 4.07
CA SER A 148 -1.91 -12.90 3.21
C SER A 148 -2.30 -13.07 1.75
N GLY A 149 -1.34 -12.86 0.83
CA GLY A 149 -1.52 -13.00 -0.60
C GLY A 149 -1.08 -11.79 -1.41
N GLN A 150 -1.74 -11.58 -2.54
CA GLN A 150 -1.43 -10.51 -3.48
C GLN A 150 -2.71 -9.76 -3.89
N PHE A 151 -2.62 -8.45 -3.98
CA PHE A 151 -3.68 -7.57 -4.44
C PHE A 151 -3.10 -6.52 -5.39
N SER A 152 -3.82 -6.22 -6.45
CA SER A 152 -3.52 -5.11 -7.35
C SER A 152 -4.82 -4.47 -7.81
N ASP A 153 -4.91 -3.16 -7.68
CA ASP A 153 -5.98 -2.32 -8.20
C ASP A 153 -5.35 -1.23 -9.08
N ALA A 154 -5.45 -1.41 -10.38
CA ALA A 154 -4.84 -0.50 -11.36
C ALA A 154 -5.54 0.88 -11.39
N GLU A 155 -6.83 0.95 -11.06
CA GLU A 155 -7.58 2.21 -11.01
C GLU A 155 -7.17 3.04 -9.79
N LYS A 156 -7.05 2.40 -8.63
CA LYS A 156 -6.57 3.06 -7.41
C LYS A 156 -5.05 3.18 -7.34
N GLY A 157 -4.32 2.50 -8.22
CA GLY A 157 -2.86 2.47 -8.22
C GLY A 157 -2.26 1.78 -7.00
N ILE A 158 -2.98 0.82 -6.40
CA ILE A 158 -2.58 0.11 -5.19
C ILE A 158 -2.08 -1.28 -5.53
N THR A 159 -0.96 -1.67 -4.92
CA THR A 159 -0.47 -3.05 -4.91
C THR A 159 -0.12 -3.48 -3.49
N ILE A 160 -0.48 -4.71 -3.13
CA ILE A 160 -0.16 -5.35 -1.86
C ILE A 160 0.42 -6.73 -2.14
N GLN A 161 1.51 -7.06 -1.50
CA GLN A 161 2.01 -8.41 -1.36
C GLN A 161 2.29 -8.61 0.13
N ARG A 162 1.59 -9.54 0.77
CA ARG A 162 1.67 -9.75 2.21
C ARG A 162 1.84 -11.22 2.52
N GLU A 163 2.79 -11.52 3.38
CA GLU A 163 3.02 -12.84 3.95
C GLU A 163 2.17 -13.05 5.22
N THR A 164 2.07 -14.28 5.70
CA THR A 164 1.27 -14.64 6.89
C THR A 164 1.73 -13.95 8.18
N ASP A 165 3.03 -13.60 8.27
CA ASP A 165 3.62 -12.89 9.41
C ASP A 165 3.45 -11.35 9.32
N GLY A 166 2.78 -10.86 8.26
CA GLY A 166 2.54 -9.46 8.03
C GLY A 166 3.67 -8.73 7.31
N SER A 167 4.77 -9.42 7.00
CA SER A 167 5.83 -8.87 6.14
C SER A 167 5.37 -8.76 4.69
N GLY A 168 6.09 -8.00 3.87
CA GLY A 168 5.78 -7.87 2.45
C GLY A 168 5.97 -6.47 1.90
N GLN A 169 5.16 -6.13 0.90
CA GLN A 169 5.26 -4.87 0.17
C GLN A 169 3.89 -4.23 -0.03
N TYR A 170 3.84 -2.91 0.09
CA TYR A 170 2.69 -2.07 -0.24
C TYR A 170 3.14 -0.90 -1.11
N SER A 171 2.36 -0.58 -2.12
CA SER A 171 2.55 0.61 -2.95
C SER A 171 1.22 1.28 -3.25
N ASP A 172 1.17 2.60 -3.13
CA ASP A 172 0.10 3.46 -3.63
C ASP A 172 0.75 4.50 -4.55
N ILE A 173 0.71 4.23 -5.85
CA ILE A 173 1.37 5.08 -6.85
C ILE A 173 0.73 6.46 -6.91
N ASN A 174 -0.61 6.54 -6.72
CA ASN A 174 -1.35 7.81 -6.78
C ASN A 174 -0.99 8.72 -5.61
N LYS A 175 -0.67 8.15 -4.45
CA LYS A 175 -0.20 8.91 -3.27
C LYS A 175 1.33 9.00 -3.19
N GLY A 176 2.06 8.22 -3.99
CA GLY A 176 3.52 8.15 -3.93
C GLY A 176 4.01 7.52 -2.62
N ILE A 177 3.30 6.49 -2.11
CA ILE A 177 3.66 5.74 -0.92
C ILE A 177 4.26 4.40 -1.34
N THR A 178 5.37 4.03 -0.70
CA THR A 178 5.91 2.66 -0.78
C THR A 178 6.31 2.20 0.61
N LEU A 179 6.04 0.94 0.91
CA LEU A 179 6.39 0.27 2.16
C LEU A 179 6.91 -1.12 1.85
N GLN A 180 8.06 -1.46 2.39
CA GLN A 180 8.59 -2.82 2.42
C GLN A 180 8.92 -3.16 3.86
N VAL A 181 8.37 -4.23 4.38
CA VAL A 181 8.51 -4.64 5.78
C VAL A 181 8.98 -6.08 5.85
N ASN A 182 9.95 -6.34 6.70
CA ASN A 182 10.37 -7.67 7.10
C ASN A 182 9.62 -8.10 8.37
N ALA A 183 9.63 -9.41 8.69
CA ALA A 183 8.96 -9.96 9.87
C ALA A 183 9.42 -9.35 11.21
N ASP A 184 10.64 -8.84 11.28
CA ASP A 184 11.23 -8.19 12.46
C ASP A 184 10.93 -6.68 12.58
N GLY A 185 10.15 -6.14 11.63
CA GLY A 185 9.81 -4.72 11.56
C GLY A 185 10.87 -3.83 10.91
N SER A 186 11.98 -4.42 10.44
CA SER A 186 12.95 -3.70 9.60
C SER A 186 12.39 -3.47 8.20
N GLY A 187 12.97 -2.55 7.44
CA GLY A 187 12.58 -2.32 6.06
C GLY A 187 12.67 -0.86 5.62
N THR A 188 11.84 -0.50 4.63
CA THR A 188 11.85 0.83 4.02
C THR A 188 10.43 1.40 3.91
N TYR A 189 10.32 2.70 4.12
CA TYR A 189 9.09 3.45 3.93
C TYR A 189 9.37 4.76 3.21
N THR A 190 8.56 5.09 2.20
CA THR A 190 8.57 6.39 1.53
C THR A 190 7.17 6.96 1.43
N ASP A 191 7.04 8.27 1.63
CA ASP A 191 5.78 8.99 1.45
C ASP A 191 6.06 10.37 0.83
N ASN A 192 5.83 10.45 -0.48
CA ASN A 192 6.11 11.66 -1.25
C ASN A 192 5.18 12.82 -0.89
N ARG A 193 4.01 12.55 -0.29
CA ARG A 193 3.07 13.60 0.18
C ARG A 193 3.72 14.49 1.23
N TYR A 194 4.57 13.90 2.06
CA TYR A 194 5.26 14.56 3.17
C TYR A 194 6.76 14.64 2.97
N GLY A 195 7.27 14.18 1.83
CA GLY A 195 8.71 14.15 1.55
C GLY A 195 9.52 13.25 2.49
N MET A 196 8.87 12.21 3.03
CA MET A 196 9.45 11.32 4.04
C MET A 196 10.10 10.09 3.41
N SER A 197 11.23 9.67 3.97
CA SER A 197 11.87 8.38 3.70
C SER A 197 12.47 7.83 4.97
N LEU A 198 12.23 6.55 5.24
CA LEU A 198 12.80 5.82 6.38
C LEU A 198 13.40 4.51 5.88
N ILE A 199 14.59 4.21 6.36
CA ILE A 199 15.24 2.90 6.28
C ILE A 199 15.55 2.52 7.72
N VAL A 200 15.05 1.39 8.18
CA VAL A 200 15.26 0.96 9.57
C VAL A 200 15.60 -0.52 9.64
N GLU A 201 16.59 -0.84 10.46
CA GLU A 201 16.97 -2.20 10.82
C GLU A 201 16.19 -2.67 12.06
N ALA A 202 16.22 -3.98 12.34
CA ALA A 202 15.47 -4.59 13.42
C ALA A 202 15.81 -4.06 14.82
N ASP A 203 17.02 -3.51 15.01
CA ASP A 203 17.50 -2.92 16.27
C ASP A 203 17.17 -1.43 16.42
N GLY A 204 16.52 -0.83 15.40
CA GLY A 204 16.15 0.58 15.34
C GLY A 204 17.28 1.49 14.83
N THR A 205 18.36 0.93 14.31
CA THR A 205 19.36 1.69 13.54
C THR A 205 18.86 1.99 12.13
N GLY A 206 19.45 2.98 11.44
CA GLY A 206 19.06 3.32 10.09
C GLY A 206 19.07 4.82 9.80
N MET A 207 18.20 5.25 8.87
CA MET A 207 18.14 6.63 8.40
C MET A 207 16.70 7.07 8.18
N TYR A 208 16.39 8.28 8.63
CA TYR A 208 15.14 8.98 8.32
C TYR A 208 15.45 10.33 7.66
N THR A 209 14.69 10.67 6.63
CA THR A 209 14.76 11.98 5.98
C THR A 209 13.38 12.57 5.78
N ASN A 210 13.26 13.89 5.93
CA ASN A 210 12.08 14.65 5.53
C ASN A 210 12.56 15.85 4.70
N SER A 211 12.36 15.76 3.37
CA SER A 211 12.84 16.78 2.43
C SER A 211 12.06 18.10 2.52
N GLN A 212 10.81 18.09 3.01
CA GLN A 212 10.03 19.31 3.16
C GLN A 212 10.53 20.20 4.29
N ASN A 213 11.02 19.58 5.36
CA ASN A 213 11.50 20.27 6.55
C ASN A 213 13.04 20.28 6.64
N SER A 214 13.74 19.71 5.64
CA SER A 214 15.19 19.56 5.64
C SER A 214 15.73 18.80 6.87
N VAL A 215 14.95 17.81 7.33
CA VAL A 215 15.34 16.94 8.46
C VAL A 215 16.06 15.72 7.94
N ASN A 216 17.16 15.36 8.62
CA ASN A 216 17.85 14.09 8.45
C ASN A 216 18.21 13.53 9.82
N ILE A 217 17.93 12.23 10.05
CA ILE A 217 18.32 11.50 11.26
C ILE A 217 19.05 10.24 10.82
N THR A 218 20.26 10.05 11.33
CA THR A 218 21.03 8.83 11.15
C THR A 218 21.26 8.21 12.51
N VAL A 219 21.01 6.91 12.64
CA VAL A 219 21.17 6.16 13.89
C VAL A 219 22.01 4.92 13.61
N ASP A 220 23.09 4.74 14.32
CA ASP A 220 23.87 3.51 14.32
C ASP A 220 24.06 2.96 15.76
N GLU A 221 24.90 1.95 15.92
CA GLU A 221 25.13 1.31 17.22
C GLU A 221 25.83 2.22 18.25
N GLU A 222 26.53 3.27 17.79
CA GLU A 222 27.40 4.13 18.61
C GLU A 222 26.83 5.55 18.76
N GLU A 223 26.10 6.05 17.77
CA GLU A 223 25.60 7.42 17.78
C GLU A 223 24.26 7.62 17.05
N ALA A 224 23.58 8.71 17.40
CA ALA A 224 22.44 9.25 16.68
C ALA A 224 22.72 10.71 16.32
N ILE A 225 22.52 11.05 15.04
CA ILE A 225 22.75 12.39 14.50
C ILE A 225 21.43 12.91 13.92
N TYR A 226 21.00 14.06 14.38
CA TYR A 226 19.87 14.83 13.84
C TYR A 226 20.36 16.10 13.19
N THR A 227 19.84 16.43 12.01
CA THR A 227 20.06 17.71 11.37
C THR A 227 18.74 18.31 10.88
N GLU A 228 18.54 19.62 11.11
CA GLU A 228 17.43 20.40 10.59
C GLU A 228 17.93 21.82 10.24
N GLY A 229 18.03 22.12 8.94
CA GLY A 229 18.57 23.40 8.51
C GLY A 229 19.96 23.69 9.05
N ASN A 230 20.09 24.64 9.98
CA ASN A 230 21.34 25.03 10.63
C ASN A 230 21.61 24.30 11.96
N ILE A 231 20.69 23.45 12.41
CA ILE A 231 20.77 22.73 13.68
C ILE A 231 21.36 21.35 13.44
N THR A 232 22.29 20.94 14.31
CA THR A 232 22.81 19.58 14.40
C THR A 232 22.79 19.15 15.88
N ILE A 233 22.31 17.94 16.15
CA ILE A 233 22.37 17.28 17.45
C ILE A 233 23.04 15.93 17.27
N GLU A 234 24.04 15.64 18.06
CA GLU A 234 24.70 14.34 18.12
C GLU A 234 24.60 13.78 19.54
N LEU A 235 24.14 12.54 19.65
CA LEU A 235 24.11 11.80 20.92
C LEU A 235 24.93 10.53 20.76
N ARG A 236 25.89 10.30 21.65
CA ARG A 236 26.79 9.14 21.59
C ARG A 236 26.58 8.20 22.77
N LYS A 237 26.87 6.94 22.55
CA LYS A 237 26.67 5.83 23.48
C LYS A 237 27.54 5.98 24.75
N ASP A 238 28.67 6.63 24.66
CA ASP A 238 29.57 6.90 25.80
C ASP A 238 29.08 8.03 26.72
N GLY A 239 27.92 8.62 26.41
CA GLY A 239 27.32 9.73 27.14
C GLY A 239 27.81 11.10 26.71
N SER A 240 28.67 11.19 25.70
CA SER A 240 29.07 12.44 25.08
C SER A 240 28.06 12.85 23.97
N GLY A 241 28.16 14.07 23.50
CA GLY A 241 27.35 14.53 22.39
C GLY A 241 27.57 16.02 22.12
N SER A 242 26.92 16.53 21.05
CA SER A 242 27.03 17.91 20.65
C SER A 242 25.71 18.52 20.16
N TYR A 243 25.61 19.81 20.29
CA TYR A 243 24.57 20.65 19.67
C TYR A 243 25.26 21.79 18.92
N ALA A 244 24.83 22.05 17.70
CA ALA A 244 25.28 23.20 16.95
C ALA A 244 24.08 23.94 16.31
N ASP A 245 24.00 25.26 16.50
CA ASP A 245 23.14 26.17 15.76
C ASP A 245 24.04 27.14 14.98
N ARG A 246 24.34 26.79 13.74
CA ARG A 246 25.22 27.60 12.87
C ARG A 246 24.62 28.96 12.56
N GLY A 247 23.28 29.11 12.62
CA GLY A 247 22.60 30.40 12.42
C GLY A 247 22.85 31.37 13.57
N LYS A 248 22.93 30.87 14.81
CA LYS A 248 23.25 31.67 16.00
C LYS A 248 24.73 31.73 16.30
N GLY A 249 25.55 30.83 15.73
CA GLY A 249 26.96 30.64 16.12
C GLY A 249 27.10 30.09 17.52
N LEU A 250 26.18 29.19 17.94
CA LEU A 250 26.18 28.50 19.23
C LEU A 250 26.53 27.03 19.01
N GLU A 251 27.54 26.55 19.73
CA GLU A 251 27.95 25.17 19.80
C GLU A 251 28.07 24.72 21.28
N ILE A 252 27.61 23.52 21.59
CA ILE A 252 27.69 22.91 22.90
C ILE A 252 28.27 21.50 22.73
N GLU A 253 29.39 21.21 23.39
CA GLU A 253 30.00 19.90 23.40
C GLU A 253 29.99 19.32 24.83
N ASN A 254 29.27 18.21 25.04
CA ASN A 254 29.22 17.44 26.28
C ASN A 254 30.26 16.29 26.21
N ASP A 255 31.17 16.22 27.18
CA ASP A 255 32.26 15.24 27.22
C ASP A 255 31.85 13.85 27.72
N GLY A 256 30.60 13.66 28.13
CA GLY A 256 30.09 12.42 28.73
C GLY A 256 30.62 12.15 30.15
N LYS A 257 31.40 13.05 30.73
CA LYS A 257 32.06 12.89 32.03
C LYS A 257 31.68 13.98 33.06
N GLY A 258 30.74 14.82 32.70
CA GLY A 258 30.20 15.82 33.60
C GLY A 258 30.52 17.26 33.24
N LYS A 259 31.12 17.51 32.08
CA LYS A 259 31.47 18.83 31.61
C LYS A 259 30.88 19.07 30.20
N ALA A 260 30.49 20.30 29.94
CA ALA A 260 30.24 20.80 28.59
C ALA A 260 31.02 22.10 28.33
N VAL A 261 31.47 22.24 27.09
CA VAL A 261 32.02 23.48 26.54
C VAL A 261 30.99 24.13 25.65
N ILE A 262 30.65 25.37 25.94
CA ILE A 262 29.76 26.20 25.15
C ILE A 262 30.61 27.18 24.37
N THR A 263 30.52 27.14 23.04
CA THR A 263 31.15 28.12 22.15
C THR A 263 30.12 29.03 21.56
N TYR A 264 30.19 30.32 21.77
CA TYR A 264 29.30 31.31 21.20
C TYR A 264 30.10 32.43 20.56
N LYS A 265 29.96 32.57 19.23
CA LYS A 265 30.69 33.57 18.42
C LYS A 265 32.19 33.59 18.69
N GLY A 266 32.78 32.43 19.01
CA GLY A 266 34.20 32.25 19.24
C GLY A 266 34.66 32.46 20.69
N GLU A 267 33.74 32.74 21.62
CA GLU A 267 34.04 32.73 23.07
C GLU A 267 33.59 31.41 23.67
N GLU A 268 34.45 30.82 24.55
CA GLU A 268 34.22 29.54 25.18
C GLU A 268 33.87 29.70 26.65
N LYS A 269 32.94 28.86 27.12
CA LYS A 269 32.55 28.74 28.53
C LYS A 269 32.37 27.29 28.92
N GLU A 270 33.12 26.81 29.91
CA GLU A 270 32.93 25.47 30.48
C GLU A 270 31.85 25.51 31.58
N VAL A 271 31.01 24.48 31.65
CA VAL A 271 29.94 24.30 32.62
C VAL A 271 29.83 22.85 33.06
N ASP A 272 29.28 22.65 34.27
CA ASP A 272 28.95 21.30 34.76
C ASP A 272 27.63 20.84 34.18
N VAL A 273 27.58 19.63 33.62
CA VAL A 273 26.40 19.02 33.03
C VAL A 273 26.34 17.54 33.42
N LYS A 274 25.20 16.89 33.15
CA LYS A 274 25.09 15.44 33.28
C LYS A 274 25.50 14.78 31.94
N PRO A 275 26.09 13.57 31.99
CA PRO A 275 26.27 12.76 30.81
C PRO A 275 24.93 12.53 30.11
N LEU A 276 24.94 12.45 28.77
CA LEU A 276 23.76 12.19 27.96
C LEU A 276 23.36 10.70 28.06
N VAL A 277 22.07 10.43 27.88
CA VAL A 277 21.57 9.05 27.82
C VAL A 277 21.31 8.74 26.34
N TYR A 278 22.09 7.82 25.78
CA TYR A 278 21.86 7.33 24.43
C TYR A 278 20.83 6.20 24.44
N SER A 279 19.63 6.49 23.97
CA SER A 279 18.55 5.51 23.83
C SER A 279 17.69 5.75 22.58
N TYR A 280 18.15 6.63 21.69
CA TYR A 280 17.38 6.98 20.50
C TYR A 280 17.38 5.80 19.52
N LYS A 281 16.17 5.51 18.98
CA LYS A 281 15.94 4.51 17.95
C LYS A 281 14.92 5.03 16.95
N LEU A 282 15.10 4.68 15.70
CA LEU A 282 14.07 4.88 14.69
C LEU A 282 12.89 3.92 14.93
N PRO A 283 11.65 4.33 14.58
CA PRO A 283 10.49 3.46 14.74
C PRO A 283 10.57 2.27 13.79
N LEU A 284 10.28 1.08 14.28
CA LEU A 284 10.09 -0.09 13.43
C LEU A 284 8.82 0.08 12.58
N LEU A 285 8.83 -0.51 11.40
CA LEU A 285 7.70 -0.49 10.50
C LEU A 285 6.60 -1.44 10.99
N ARG A 286 5.36 -1.06 10.70
CA ARG A 286 4.20 -1.93 10.94
C ARG A 286 4.03 -2.88 9.77
N SER A 287 3.29 -3.98 10.00
CA SER A 287 2.95 -4.93 8.94
C SER A 287 2.26 -4.24 7.74
N VAL A 288 2.44 -4.84 6.58
CA VAL A 288 1.72 -4.48 5.35
C VAL A 288 0.21 -4.64 5.59
N PRO A 289 -0.65 -3.78 5.00
CA PRO A 289 -2.09 -3.95 5.05
C PRO A 289 -2.51 -5.36 4.61
N ALA A 290 -3.58 -5.88 5.20
CA ALA A 290 -4.14 -7.17 4.78
C ALA A 290 -4.61 -7.10 3.32
N VAL A 291 -4.45 -8.21 2.61
CA VAL A 291 -5.06 -8.38 1.29
C VAL A 291 -6.58 -8.39 1.49
N PRO A 292 -7.35 -7.52 0.78
CA PRO A 292 -8.78 -7.48 0.94
C PRO A 292 -9.42 -8.81 0.57
N ALA A 293 -10.46 -9.18 1.31
CA ALA A 293 -11.28 -10.32 0.94
C ALA A 293 -11.97 -10.06 -0.40
N ILE A 294 -12.27 -11.13 -1.15
CA ILE A 294 -13.01 -11.02 -2.41
C ILE A 294 -14.44 -10.62 -2.06
N GLU A 295 -14.84 -9.39 -2.40
CA GLU A 295 -16.22 -8.93 -2.23
C GLU A 295 -17.11 -9.59 -3.29
N ALA A 296 -17.97 -10.49 -2.84
CA ALA A 296 -19.08 -10.99 -3.64
C ALA A 296 -20.37 -10.80 -2.84
N ASN A 297 -21.38 -10.26 -3.48
CA ASN A 297 -22.72 -10.14 -2.89
C ASN A 297 -23.65 -11.26 -3.37
N SER A 298 -23.17 -12.13 -4.27
CA SER A 298 -23.92 -13.24 -4.83
C SER A 298 -22.98 -14.39 -5.21
N ILE A 299 -23.53 -15.58 -5.24
CA ILE A 299 -22.86 -16.79 -5.74
C ILE A 299 -23.55 -17.18 -7.04
N MET A 300 -22.81 -17.38 -8.09
CA MET A 300 -23.28 -17.89 -9.36
C MET A 300 -22.87 -19.36 -9.52
N ILE A 301 -23.85 -20.23 -9.75
CA ILE A 301 -23.66 -21.63 -10.08
C ILE A 301 -23.89 -21.78 -11.58
N THR A 302 -22.88 -22.25 -12.30
CA THR A 302 -22.99 -22.50 -13.74
C THR A 302 -23.15 -23.98 -14.03
N LEU A 303 -24.19 -24.31 -14.77
CA LEU A 303 -24.51 -25.66 -15.24
C LEU A 303 -24.39 -25.69 -16.76
N ASP A 304 -23.63 -26.65 -17.30
CA ASP A 304 -23.54 -26.86 -18.75
C ASP A 304 -24.88 -27.35 -19.30
N SER A 305 -25.45 -26.61 -20.27
CA SER A 305 -26.70 -27.02 -20.91
C SER A 305 -26.60 -28.36 -21.65
N GLY A 306 -25.43 -28.75 -22.16
CA GLY A 306 -25.22 -30.05 -22.80
C GLY A 306 -25.28 -31.22 -21.83
N VAL A 307 -25.07 -30.98 -20.52
CA VAL A 307 -25.32 -31.96 -19.45
C VAL A 307 -26.80 -32.03 -19.12
N LEU A 308 -27.49 -30.86 -19.08
CA LEU A 308 -28.87 -30.75 -18.64
C LEU A 308 -29.90 -31.14 -19.71
N PHE A 309 -29.64 -30.87 -20.98
CA PHE A 309 -30.60 -30.97 -22.08
C PHE A 309 -30.00 -31.61 -23.34
N ASP A 310 -30.84 -32.23 -24.14
CA ASP A 310 -30.48 -32.58 -25.51
C ASP A 310 -30.42 -31.33 -26.39
N VAL A 311 -29.80 -31.45 -27.56
CA VAL A 311 -29.69 -30.36 -28.54
C VAL A 311 -31.08 -29.88 -28.92
N ASP A 312 -31.28 -28.56 -28.85
CA ASP A 312 -32.55 -27.90 -29.16
C ASP A 312 -33.74 -28.36 -28.28
N LYS A 313 -33.46 -28.89 -27.09
CA LYS A 313 -34.45 -29.31 -26.11
C LYS A 313 -34.31 -28.53 -24.81
N TYR A 314 -35.41 -28.57 -24.02
CA TYR A 314 -35.47 -28.00 -22.65
C TYR A 314 -35.99 -29.02 -21.63
N ASP A 315 -36.28 -30.27 -22.03
CA ASP A 315 -36.60 -31.34 -21.08
C ASP A 315 -35.35 -31.79 -20.36
N ILE A 316 -35.40 -31.87 -19.02
CA ILE A 316 -34.26 -32.30 -18.18
C ILE A 316 -33.94 -33.77 -18.50
N ARG A 317 -32.70 -34.01 -18.89
CA ARG A 317 -32.17 -35.38 -19.14
C ARG A 317 -32.18 -36.21 -17.86
N PRO A 318 -32.45 -37.53 -17.97
CA PRO A 318 -32.39 -38.42 -16.77
C PRO A 318 -31.08 -38.33 -16.01
N GLU A 319 -29.96 -38.18 -16.74
CA GLU A 319 -28.60 -38.16 -16.16
C GLU A 319 -28.34 -36.85 -15.39
N ALA A 320 -29.01 -35.77 -15.74
CA ALA A 320 -28.89 -34.48 -15.06
C ALA A 320 -29.64 -34.41 -13.73
N LYS A 321 -30.60 -35.33 -13.51
CA LYS A 321 -31.44 -35.31 -12.31
C LYS A 321 -30.66 -35.51 -11.02
N GLU A 322 -29.60 -36.31 -11.06
CA GLU A 322 -28.72 -36.49 -9.88
C GLU A 322 -28.07 -35.18 -9.45
N THR A 323 -27.45 -34.47 -10.39
CA THR A 323 -26.82 -33.13 -10.16
C THR A 323 -27.84 -32.12 -9.63
N LEU A 324 -29.04 -32.07 -10.21
CA LEU A 324 -30.10 -31.16 -9.76
C LEU A 324 -30.69 -31.56 -8.40
N ASN A 325 -30.74 -32.84 -8.04
CA ASN A 325 -31.14 -33.30 -6.71
C ASN A 325 -30.11 -32.89 -5.63
N ASP A 326 -28.82 -33.04 -5.95
CA ASP A 326 -27.76 -32.61 -5.03
C ASP A 326 -27.82 -31.09 -4.84
N LEU A 327 -28.02 -30.33 -5.90
CA LEU A 327 -28.21 -28.88 -5.84
C LEU A 327 -29.44 -28.52 -4.98
N ALA A 328 -30.60 -29.17 -5.21
CA ALA A 328 -31.82 -28.93 -4.45
C ALA A 328 -31.62 -29.19 -2.94
N LYS A 329 -30.92 -30.27 -2.60
CA LYS A 329 -30.58 -30.61 -1.21
C LYS A 329 -29.73 -29.48 -0.58
N ILE A 330 -28.67 -29.01 -1.27
CA ILE A 330 -27.78 -27.96 -0.77
C ILE A 330 -28.54 -26.64 -0.60
N LEU A 331 -29.36 -26.22 -1.59
CA LEU A 331 -30.18 -25.01 -1.50
C LEU A 331 -31.12 -25.05 -0.29
N THR A 332 -31.70 -26.22 0.00
CA THR A 332 -32.61 -26.42 1.11
C THR A 332 -31.87 -26.43 2.46
N GLU A 333 -30.75 -27.13 2.56
CA GLU A 333 -29.93 -27.19 3.78
C GLU A 333 -29.31 -25.87 4.14
N ALA A 334 -28.95 -25.03 3.12
CA ALA A 334 -28.46 -23.68 3.28
C ALA A 334 -29.57 -22.66 3.59
N ASN A 335 -30.84 -23.07 3.64
CA ASN A 335 -32.02 -22.21 3.84
C ASN A 335 -32.07 -21.04 2.84
N ILE A 336 -31.74 -21.28 1.55
CA ILE A 336 -31.82 -20.28 0.51
C ILE A 336 -33.28 -19.97 0.24
N THR A 337 -33.67 -18.69 0.40
CA THR A 337 -35.07 -18.22 0.25
C THR A 337 -35.35 -17.61 -1.10
N ASP A 338 -34.35 -17.07 -1.77
CA ASP A 338 -34.51 -16.38 -3.03
C ASP A 338 -33.29 -16.64 -3.92
N PHE A 339 -33.54 -16.88 -5.21
CA PHE A 339 -32.47 -16.93 -6.22
C PHE A 339 -33.03 -16.78 -7.64
N GLU A 340 -32.14 -16.55 -8.59
CA GLU A 340 -32.45 -16.35 -9.99
C GLU A 340 -31.86 -17.48 -10.84
N ILE A 341 -32.55 -17.87 -11.92
CA ILE A 341 -32.09 -18.85 -12.90
C ILE A 341 -32.07 -18.20 -14.26
N ASP A 342 -30.92 -18.08 -14.87
CA ASP A 342 -30.68 -17.49 -16.18
C ASP A 342 -30.32 -18.54 -17.23
N GLY A 343 -31.03 -18.58 -18.32
CA GLY A 343 -30.75 -19.46 -19.46
C GLY A 343 -29.98 -18.70 -20.57
N HIS A 344 -29.04 -19.41 -21.19
CA HIS A 344 -28.20 -18.87 -22.27
C HIS A 344 -28.03 -19.90 -23.38
N THR A 345 -27.82 -19.41 -24.62
CA THR A 345 -27.51 -20.19 -25.81
C THR A 345 -26.20 -19.73 -26.45
N ASP A 346 -25.69 -20.51 -27.39
CA ASP A 346 -24.76 -20.00 -28.39
C ASP A 346 -25.53 -19.25 -29.53
N SER A 347 -24.81 -18.82 -30.56
CA SER A 347 -25.35 -18.06 -31.70
C SER A 347 -25.69 -18.92 -32.93
N ASP A 348 -25.99 -20.21 -32.77
CA ASP A 348 -26.21 -21.10 -33.91
C ASP A 348 -27.64 -21.01 -34.49
N ALA A 349 -28.61 -20.46 -33.73
CA ALA A 349 -29.99 -20.23 -34.21
C ALA A 349 -30.30 -18.73 -34.30
N ASP A 350 -31.50 -18.37 -34.74
CA ASP A 350 -31.93 -16.98 -34.72
C ASP A 350 -32.24 -16.49 -33.28
N ASP A 351 -32.16 -15.16 -33.07
CA ASP A 351 -32.35 -14.50 -31.78
C ASP A 351 -33.67 -14.88 -31.08
N ALA A 352 -34.79 -14.96 -31.84
CA ALA A 352 -36.08 -15.25 -31.27
C ALA A 352 -36.18 -16.70 -30.80
N HIS A 353 -35.62 -17.65 -31.57
CA HIS A 353 -35.49 -19.05 -31.17
C HIS A 353 -34.60 -19.18 -29.92
N ASN A 354 -33.43 -18.58 -29.96
CA ASN A 354 -32.47 -18.61 -28.83
C ASN A 354 -33.07 -17.98 -27.56
N GLN A 355 -33.82 -16.88 -27.68
CA GLN A 355 -34.53 -16.28 -26.58
C GLN A 355 -35.54 -17.27 -25.95
N THR A 356 -36.40 -17.84 -26.77
CA THR A 356 -37.42 -18.79 -26.34
C THR A 356 -36.82 -20.06 -25.72
N LEU A 357 -35.75 -20.60 -26.34
CA LEU A 357 -35.06 -21.81 -25.84
C LEU A 357 -34.43 -21.58 -24.50
N SER A 358 -33.78 -20.44 -24.30
CA SER A 358 -33.12 -20.07 -23.03
C SER A 358 -34.15 -19.88 -21.91
N GLU A 359 -35.27 -19.21 -22.16
CA GLU A 359 -36.39 -19.07 -21.20
C GLU A 359 -36.99 -20.44 -20.81
N ASN A 360 -37.23 -21.31 -21.76
CA ASN A 360 -37.77 -22.63 -21.50
C ASN A 360 -36.79 -23.49 -20.66
N ARG A 361 -35.51 -23.42 -20.93
CA ARG A 361 -34.46 -24.10 -20.15
C ARG A 361 -34.41 -23.62 -18.69
N ALA A 362 -34.41 -22.31 -18.46
CA ALA A 362 -34.49 -21.73 -17.12
C ALA A 362 -35.75 -22.20 -16.37
N ASN A 363 -36.89 -22.16 -17.02
CA ASN A 363 -38.17 -22.61 -16.46
C ASN A 363 -38.20 -24.12 -16.17
N SER A 364 -37.55 -24.95 -16.99
CA SER A 364 -37.46 -26.39 -16.76
C SER A 364 -36.62 -26.70 -15.51
N VAL A 365 -35.50 -26.01 -15.32
CA VAL A 365 -34.70 -26.15 -14.09
C VAL A 365 -35.49 -25.72 -12.86
N LYS A 366 -36.16 -24.54 -12.90
CA LYS A 366 -37.04 -24.09 -11.82
C LYS A 366 -38.09 -25.14 -11.46
N SER A 367 -38.83 -25.59 -12.47
CA SER A 367 -39.91 -26.58 -12.27
C SER A 367 -39.39 -27.88 -11.66
N TYR A 368 -38.22 -28.32 -12.09
CA TYR A 368 -37.59 -29.51 -11.55
C TYR A 368 -37.22 -29.32 -10.09
N LEU A 369 -36.48 -28.24 -9.75
CA LEU A 369 -36.06 -27.95 -8.36
C LEU A 369 -37.25 -27.82 -7.42
N GLN A 370 -38.35 -27.17 -7.86
CA GLN A 370 -39.60 -27.12 -7.09
C GLN A 370 -40.25 -28.52 -6.90
N SER A 371 -40.19 -29.37 -7.94
CA SER A 371 -40.75 -30.74 -7.88
C SER A 371 -40.04 -31.66 -6.89
N VAL A 372 -38.76 -31.35 -6.59
CA VAL A 372 -37.93 -32.11 -5.64
C VAL A 372 -37.81 -31.43 -4.27
N GLY A 373 -38.63 -30.40 -4.00
CA GLY A 373 -38.82 -29.85 -2.66
C GLY A 373 -38.17 -28.51 -2.38
N VAL A 374 -37.57 -27.80 -3.38
CA VAL A 374 -37.09 -26.43 -3.20
C VAL A 374 -38.28 -25.50 -3.08
N THR A 375 -38.36 -24.76 -1.95
CA THR A 375 -39.47 -23.84 -1.64
C THR A 375 -39.08 -22.36 -1.81
N ALA A 376 -37.87 -22.08 -2.25
CA ALA A 376 -37.36 -20.72 -2.50
C ALA A 376 -38.22 -20.00 -3.54
N ASN A 377 -38.23 -18.67 -3.46
CA ASN A 377 -38.76 -17.80 -4.51
C ASN A 377 -37.72 -17.77 -5.66
N ILE A 378 -38.12 -18.33 -6.82
CA ILE A 378 -37.22 -18.49 -7.97
C ILE A 378 -37.67 -17.59 -9.10
N THR A 379 -36.84 -16.64 -9.49
CA THR A 379 -36.96 -15.83 -10.69
C THR A 379 -36.31 -16.54 -11.89
N THR A 380 -36.86 -16.45 -13.08
CA THR A 380 -36.27 -17.05 -14.28
C THR A 380 -36.17 -16.06 -15.41
N ASN A 381 -35.04 -16.00 -16.10
CA ASN A 381 -34.80 -15.20 -17.28
C ASN A 381 -34.21 -16.04 -18.41
N GLY A 382 -34.51 -15.69 -19.65
CA GLY A 382 -33.80 -16.14 -20.83
C GLY A 382 -33.07 -14.99 -21.46
N TYR A 383 -31.83 -15.19 -21.81
CA TYR A 383 -30.98 -14.17 -22.46
C TYR A 383 -30.56 -14.59 -23.89
N GLY A 384 -31.01 -15.76 -24.36
CA GLY A 384 -30.57 -16.24 -25.67
C GLY A 384 -29.04 -16.17 -25.78
N GLU A 385 -28.55 -15.64 -26.87
CA GLU A 385 -27.13 -15.43 -27.15
C GLU A 385 -26.58 -14.06 -26.72
N SER A 386 -27.43 -13.18 -26.14
CA SER A 386 -27.08 -11.78 -25.85
C SER A 386 -26.01 -11.58 -24.75
N ARG A 387 -25.75 -12.63 -23.96
CA ARG A 387 -24.77 -12.59 -22.86
C ARG A 387 -23.72 -13.72 -22.99
N PRO A 388 -22.85 -13.68 -24.03
CA PRO A 388 -21.81 -14.70 -24.21
C PRO A 388 -20.72 -14.56 -23.14
N VAL A 389 -20.16 -15.70 -22.68
CA VAL A 389 -18.99 -15.77 -21.78
C VAL A 389 -17.73 -16.21 -22.51
N ALA A 390 -17.86 -16.64 -23.76
CA ALA A 390 -16.80 -17.02 -24.65
C ALA A 390 -17.12 -16.68 -26.10
N THR A 391 -16.14 -16.77 -27.01
CA THR A 391 -16.38 -16.53 -28.43
C THR A 391 -17.36 -17.56 -29.01
N ASN A 392 -18.29 -17.12 -29.87
CA ASN A 392 -19.15 -17.99 -30.65
C ASN A 392 -18.51 -18.52 -31.96
N GLU A 393 -17.22 -18.23 -32.17
CA GLU A 393 -16.50 -18.67 -33.38
C GLU A 393 -15.94 -20.09 -33.25
N THR A 394 -15.78 -20.60 -32.02
CA THR A 394 -15.23 -21.93 -31.76
C THR A 394 -16.27 -22.85 -31.11
N ALA A 395 -16.13 -24.16 -31.34
CA ALA A 395 -17.02 -25.16 -30.73
C ALA A 395 -16.95 -25.14 -29.20
N GLU A 396 -15.76 -24.96 -28.66
CA GLU A 396 -15.50 -24.87 -27.22
C GLU A 396 -16.14 -23.61 -26.62
N GLY A 397 -16.04 -22.46 -27.31
CA GLY A 397 -16.65 -21.22 -26.85
C GLY A 397 -18.18 -21.29 -26.90
N LYS A 398 -18.77 -21.84 -27.96
CA LYS A 398 -20.20 -22.12 -28.02
C LYS A 398 -20.66 -23.05 -26.90
N GLN A 399 -19.86 -24.08 -26.56
CA GLN A 399 -20.20 -24.96 -25.44
C GLN A 399 -20.28 -24.20 -24.12
N LEU A 400 -19.35 -23.28 -23.86
CA LEU A 400 -19.36 -22.43 -22.66
C LEU A 400 -20.57 -21.45 -22.65
N ASN A 401 -20.99 -20.99 -23.83
CA ASN A 401 -22.16 -20.09 -23.95
C ASN A 401 -23.47 -20.83 -23.71
N ARG A 402 -23.59 -22.12 -24.05
CA ARG A 402 -24.74 -22.97 -23.75
C ARG A 402 -24.76 -23.38 -22.27
N ARG A 403 -25.35 -22.56 -21.43
CA ARG A 403 -25.35 -22.75 -19.97
C ARG A 403 -26.64 -22.30 -19.32
N VAL A 404 -26.83 -22.77 -18.08
CA VAL A 404 -27.80 -22.21 -17.14
C VAL A 404 -27.03 -21.71 -15.92
N GLU A 405 -27.32 -20.50 -15.50
CA GLU A 405 -26.75 -19.89 -14.32
C GLU A 405 -27.79 -19.77 -13.22
N ILE A 406 -27.38 -20.07 -11.98
CA ILE A 406 -28.19 -19.89 -10.79
C ILE A 406 -27.50 -18.89 -9.91
N ILE A 407 -28.14 -17.76 -9.64
CA ILE A 407 -27.57 -16.62 -8.93
C ILE A 407 -28.24 -16.53 -7.56
N ILE A 408 -27.46 -16.75 -6.51
CA ILE A 408 -27.92 -16.76 -5.12
C ILE A 408 -27.36 -15.53 -4.43
N PRO A 409 -28.20 -14.57 -3.97
CA PRO A 409 -27.76 -13.45 -3.16
C PRO A 409 -27.11 -13.95 -1.86
N VAL A 410 -25.99 -13.37 -1.48
CA VAL A 410 -25.33 -13.61 -0.19
C VAL A 410 -25.62 -12.42 0.69
N LEU A 411 -26.36 -12.64 1.76
CA LEU A 411 -26.72 -11.65 2.76
C LEU A 411 -25.70 -11.63 3.91
#